data_c721c7ba9102164ea7bc7c8147bcaf0f
#
_entry.id   c721c7ba9102164ea7bc7c8147bcaf0f
#
_cell.length_a   1.000
_cell.length_b   1.000
_cell.length_c   1.000
_cell.angle_alpha   90.00
_cell.angle_beta   90.00
_cell.angle_gamma   90.00
#
_symmetry.space_group_name_H-M   'P 1'
#
loop_
_entity.id
_entity.type
_entity.pdbx_description
1 polymer ?
#
loop_
_entity_poly.entity_id
_entity_poly.type
_entity_poly.pdbx_seq_one_letter_code
_entity_poly.pdbx_strand_id
1 'polypeptide(L)'
;MKIFVAGSTGVIGQRLLPKLVQAGHEVTGMTHNPQRKGLIESWGARAIVADAFDRQGMIAAIGEVRPDVVIHQLTSLSQWNLEDNARIRMEGTRHLVEAAQIHGVTRMIAQSIAWAYEPGDHPATEDVPLDVQAPAPRKSTIDGIISLEHAVAQLPNHVILRYG
;
A
#
# COMPACT_ATOMS: atom_id res chain seq x y z
N MET A 1 6.31 -12.95 -12.94
CA MET A 1 6.94 -11.89 -12.15
C MET A 1 6.83 -12.23 -10.68
N LYS A 2 7.79 -11.79 -9.88
CA LYS A 2 7.69 -11.83 -8.41
C LYS A 2 6.97 -10.59 -7.91
N ILE A 3 5.87 -10.78 -7.19
CA ILE A 3 5.03 -9.68 -6.70
C ILE A 3 4.94 -9.73 -5.18
N PHE A 4 5.26 -8.61 -4.54
CA PHE A 4 5.08 -8.44 -3.10
C PHE A 4 3.82 -7.61 -2.85
N VAL A 5 2.89 -8.13 -2.03
CA VAL A 5 1.64 -7.43 -1.71
C VAL A 5 1.65 -7.05 -0.23
N ALA A 6 1.88 -5.78 0.06
CA ALA A 6 1.72 -5.22 1.40
C ALA A 6 0.24 -4.94 1.67
N GLY A 7 -0.33 -5.47 2.78
CA GLY A 7 -1.76 -5.41 3.06
C GLY A 7 -2.57 -6.56 2.46
N SER A 8 -1.94 -7.71 2.27
CA SER A 8 -2.49 -8.89 1.58
C SER A 8 -3.76 -9.46 2.23
N THR A 9 -3.93 -9.30 3.54
CA THR A 9 -5.11 -9.82 4.28
C THR A 9 -6.25 -8.80 4.43
N GLY A 10 -6.11 -7.61 3.84
CA GLY A 10 -7.16 -6.60 3.76
C GLY A 10 -8.24 -6.95 2.72
N VAL A 11 -9.30 -6.14 2.65
CA VAL A 11 -10.47 -6.39 1.76
C VAL A 11 -10.06 -6.55 0.30
N ILE A 12 -9.15 -5.71 -0.19
CA ILE A 12 -8.65 -5.78 -1.57
C ILE A 12 -7.62 -6.90 -1.71
N GLY A 13 -6.66 -6.98 -0.77
CA GLY A 13 -5.57 -7.95 -0.81
C GLY A 13 -6.06 -9.39 -0.92
N GLN A 14 -7.02 -9.79 -0.09
CA GLN A 14 -7.58 -11.15 -0.11
C GLN A 14 -8.28 -11.54 -1.43
N ARG A 15 -8.71 -10.56 -2.22
CA ARG A 15 -9.30 -10.79 -3.54
C ARG A 15 -8.27 -10.69 -4.67
N LEU A 16 -7.22 -9.92 -4.45
CA LEU A 16 -6.16 -9.69 -5.42
C LEU A 16 -5.18 -10.86 -5.48
N LEU A 17 -4.75 -11.40 -4.31
CA LEU A 17 -3.75 -12.46 -4.25
C LEU A 17 -4.10 -13.68 -5.11
N PRO A 18 -5.29 -14.31 -4.96
CA PRO A 18 -5.63 -15.50 -5.77
C PRO A 18 -5.64 -15.19 -7.27
N LYS A 19 -6.04 -13.97 -7.67
CA LYS A 19 -6.05 -13.57 -9.08
C LYS A 19 -4.64 -13.45 -9.64
N LEU A 20 -3.70 -12.90 -8.87
CA LEU A 20 -2.30 -12.79 -9.27
C LEU A 20 -1.64 -14.17 -9.38
N VAL A 21 -1.91 -15.07 -8.43
CA VAL A 21 -1.44 -16.47 -8.48
C VAL A 21 -2.01 -17.18 -9.69
N GLN A 22 -3.32 -17.06 -9.94
CA GLN A 22 -3.96 -17.66 -11.11
C GLN A 22 -3.41 -17.12 -12.44
N ALA A 23 -2.97 -15.86 -12.46
CA ALA A 23 -2.30 -15.26 -13.62
C ALA A 23 -0.85 -15.73 -13.81
N GLY A 24 -0.36 -16.66 -12.98
CA GLY A 24 0.97 -17.26 -13.09
C GLY A 24 2.09 -16.43 -12.48
N HIS A 25 1.79 -15.52 -11.54
CA HIS A 25 2.79 -14.75 -10.83
C HIS A 25 3.25 -15.50 -9.56
N GLU A 26 4.52 -15.32 -9.20
CA GLU A 26 5.06 -15.70 -7.88
C GLU A 26 4.70 -14.60 -6.87
N VAL A 27 3.73 -14.87 -6.01
CA VAL A 27 3.14 -13.86 -5.12
C VAL A 27 3.58 -14.09 -3.69
N THR A 28 4.09 -13.06 -3.03
CA THR A 28 4.31 -13.02 -1.59
C THR A 28 3.38 -12.00 -0.95
N GLY A 29 2.51 -12.48 -0.06
CA GLY A 29 1.61 -11.64 0.73
C GLY A 29 2.19 -11.31 2.09
N MET A 30 2.22 -10.03 2.44
CA MET A 30 2.64 -9.55 3.74
C MET A 30 1.45 -9.40 4.70
N THR A 31 1.63 -9.88 5.94
CA THR A 31 0.72 -9.64 7.06
C THR A 31 1.50 -9.31 8.33
N HIS A 32 0.96 -8.44 9.19
CA HIS A 32 1.53 -8.21 10.52
C HIS A 32 1.07 -9.27 11.54
N ASN A 33 0.01 -10.02 11.23
CA ASN A 33 -0.53 -11.05 12.11
C ASN A 33 -0.05 -12.45 11.70
N PRO A 34 0.82 -13.11 12.50
CA PRO A 34 1.33 -14.45 12.20
C PRO A 34 0.23 -15.50 12.01
N GLN A 35 -0.91 -15.35 12.69
CA GLN A 35 -2.04 -16.29 12.60
C GLN A 35 -2.71 -16.26 11.21
N ARG A 36 -2.49 -15.21 10.42
CA ARG A 36 -3.03 -15.09 9.07
C ARG A 36 -2.13 -15.64 7.97
N LYS A 37 -0.97 -16.21 8.30
CA LYS A 37 -0.07 -16.85 7.32
C LYS A 37 -0.78 -17.94 6.52
N GLY A 38 -1.42 -18.89 7.22
CA GLY A 38 -2.14 -19.99 6.58
C GLY A 38 -3.24 -19.54 5.63
N LEU A 39 -3.86 -18.38 5.89
CA LEU A 39 -4.85 -17.80 4.99
C LEU A 39 -4.20 -17.36 3.66
N ILE A 40 -3.05 -16.68 3.72
CA ILE A 40 -2.30 -16.27 2.51
C ILE A 40 -1.85 -17.50 1.72
N GLU A 41 -1.34 -18.51 2.42
CA GLU A 41 -0.87 -19.77 1.82
C GLU A 41 -2.02 -20.56 1.17
N SER A 42 -3.22 -20.52 1.74
CA SER A 42 -4.41 -21.14 1.15
C SER A 42 -4.83 -20.52 -0.18
N TRP A 43 -4.40 -19.30 -0.49
CA TRP A 43 -4.59 -18.66 -1.79
C TRP A 43 -3.48 -18.96 -2.80
N GLY A 44 -2.53 -19.84 -2.46
CA GLY A 44 -1.41 -20.22 -3.30
C GLY A 44 -0.26 -19.21 -3.31
N ALA A 45 -0.27 -18.22 -2.42
CA ALA A 45 0.79 -17.24 -2.28
C ALA A 45 1.72 -17.61 -1.11
N ARG A 46 2.98 -17.18 -1.18
CA ARG A 46 3.90 -17.24 -0.04
C ARG A 46 3.50 -16.19 0.99
N ALA A 47 3.57 -16.52 2.28
CA ALA A 47 3.29 -15.60 3.36
C ALA A 47 4.59 -15.10 4.03
N ILE A 48 4.68 -13.78 4.27
CA ILE A 48 5.72 -13.17 5.10
C ILE A 48 5.08 -12.35 6.21
N VAL A 49 5.66 -12.46 7.42
CA VAL A 49 5.23 -11.65 8.58
C VAL A 49 6.15 -10.46 8.72
N ALA A 50 5.60 -9.27 8.57
CA ALA A 50 6.32 -8.02 8.78
C ALA A 50 5.33 -6.92 9.23
N ASP A 51 5.81 -6.00 10.07
CA ASP A 51 5.06 -4.83 10.49
C ASP A 51 5.50 -3.63 9.65
N ALA A 52 4.53 -2.90 9.09
CA ALA A 52 4.80 -1.70 8.29
C ALA A 52 5.47 -0.58 9.11
N PHE A 53 5.33 -0.60 10.43
CA PHE A 53 5.99 0.34 11.34
C PHE A 53 7.42 -0.10 11.73
N ASP A 54 7.79 -1.35 11.50
CA ASP A 54 9.16 -1.84 11.69
C ASP A 54 9.98 -1.64 10.40
N ARG A 55 10.74 -0.54 10.39
CA ARG A 55 11.60 -0.18 9.26
C ARG A 55 12.58 -1.30 8.88
N GLN A 56 13.25 -1.91 9.85
CA GLN A 56 14.23 -2.96 9.60
C GLN A 56 13.56 -4.25 9.13
N GLY A 57 12.42 -4.61 9.72
CA GLY A 57 11.59 -5.73 9.29
C GLY A 57 11.10 -5.57 7.85
N MET A 58 10.73 -4.36 7.43
CA MET A 58 10.33 -4.08 6.04
C MET A 58 11.50 -4.22 5.07
N ILE A 59 12.69 -3.70 5.41
CA ILE A 59 13.90 -3.86 4.60
C ILE A 59 14.24 -5.35 4.46
N ALA A 60 14.22 -6.11 5.56
CA ALA A 60 14.49 -7.53 5.54
C ALA A 60 13.47 -8.31 4.67
N ALA A 61 12.17 -8.00 4.80
CA ALA A 61 11.11 -8.66 4.05
C ALA A 61 11.24 -8.43 2.53
N ILE A 62 11.47 -7.20 2.09
CA ILE A 62 11.69 -6.89 0.67
C ILE A 62 13.00 -7.52 0.18
N GLY A 63 14.06 -7.51 0.99
CA GLY A 63 15.36 -8.12 0.65
C GLY A 63 15.31 -9.64 0.49
N GLU A 64 14.48 -10.30 1.29
CA GLU A 64 14.24 -11.74 1.21
C GLU A 64 13.50 -12.13 -0.08
N VAL A 65 12.48 -11.36 -0.46
CA VAL A 65 11.63 -11.63 -1.62
C VAL A 65 12.26 -11.15 -2.92
N ARG A 66 12.89 -9.99 -2.91
CA ARG A 66 13.42 -9.29 -4.10
C ARG A 66 12.38 -9.23 -5.22
N PRO A 67 11.24 -8.59 -5.00
CA PRO A 67 10.14 -8.58 -5.95
C PRO A 67 10.46 -7.70 -7.17
N ASP A 68 9.85 -8.04 -8.32
CA ASP A 68 9.84 -7.18 -9.51
C ASP A 68 8.88 -6.00 -9.33
N VAL A 69 7.81 -6.22 -8.54
CA VAL A 69 6.74 -5.25 -8.29
C VAL A 69 6.29 -5.31 -6.85
N VAL A 70 6.12 -4.15 -6.23
CA VAL A 70 5.44 -4.01 -4.92
C VAL A 70 4.04 -3.46 -5.15
N ILE A 71 3.03 -4.12 -4.58
CA ILE A 71 1.64 -3.63 -4.54
C ILE A 71 1.34 -3.19 -3.10
N HIS A 72 1.08 -1.90 -2.94
CA HIS A 72 0.81 -1.27 -1.65
C HIS A 72 -0.69 -1.12 -1.43
N GLN A 73 -1.24 -1.95 -0.51
CA GLN A 73 -2.64 -1.96 -0.08
C GLN A 73 -2.77 -1.80 1.45
N LEU A 74 -1.75 -1.21 2.10
CA LEU A 74 -1.79 -0.99 3.55
C LEU A 74 -2.82 0.08 3.90
N THR A 75 -3.72 -0.29 4.80
CA THR A 75 -4.69 0.61 5.43
C THR A 75 -4.95 0.16 6.87
N SER A 76 -5.40 1.06 7.72
CA SER A 76 -5.84 0.77 9.09
C SER A 76 -7.29 1.22 9.27
N LEU A 77 -8.23 0.54 8.58
CA LEU A 77 -9.65 0.89 8.57
C LEU A 77 -10.50 -0.01 9.49
N SER A 78 -9.94 -1.06 10.06
CA SER A 78 -10.69 -2.07 10.83
C SER A 78 -11.38 -1.50 12.08
N GLN A 79 -10.87 -0.42 12.64
CA GLN A 79 -11.42 0.25 13.82
C GLN A 79 -11.88 1.69 13.54
N TRP A 80 -11.97 2.09 12.26
CA TRP A 80 -12.32 3.47 11.86
C TRP A 80 -11.45 4.55 12.50
N ASN A 81 -10.22 4.21 12.89
CA ASN A 81 -9.26 5.15 13.44
C ASN A 81 -8.55 5.89 12.30
N LEU A 82 -8.92 7.15 12.09
CA LEU A 82 -8.36 7.99 11.02
C LEU A 82 -6.89 8.33 11.28
N GLU A 83 -6.47 8.45 12.55
CA GLU A 83 -5.08 8.75 12.91
C GLU A 83 -4.16 7.57 12.59
N ASP A 84 -4.56 6.34 12.95
CA ASP A 84 -3.79 5.14 12.62
C ASP A 84 -3.72 4.94 11.10
N ASN A 85 -4.81 5.27 10.39
CA ASN A 85 -4.82 5.17 8.94
C ASN A 85 -3.94 6.23 8.28
N ALA A 86 -3.91 7.46 8.81
CA ALA A 86 -2.98 8.49 8.36
C ALA A 86 -1.52 8.08 8.66
N ARG A 87 -1.25 7.57 9.86
CA ARG A 87 0.08 7.10 10.27
C ARG A 87 0.60 5.99 9.36
N ILE A 88 -0.20 4.97 9.04
CA ILE A 88 0.26 3.88 8.17
C ILE A 88 0.54 4.38 6.74
N ARG A 89 -0.23 5.35 6.26
CA ARG A 89 0.01 6.00 4.96
C ARG A 89 1.29 6.82 4.95
N MET A 90 1.61 7.51 6.03
CA MET A 90 2.83 8.32 6.13
C MET A 90 4.06 7.45 6.43
N GLU A 91 4.05 6.76 7.56
CA GLU A 91 5.21 6.03 8.09
C GLU A 91 5.40 4.68 7.39
N GLY A 92 4.33 3.88 7.30
CA GLY A 92 4.38 2.56 6.67
C GLY A 92 4.72 2.62 5.19
N THR A 93 4.20 3.62 4.45
CA THR A 93 4.55 3.83 3.05
C THR A 93 6.02 4.22 2.89
N ARG A 94 6.51 5.14 3.74
CA ARG A 94 7.92 5.55 3.70
C ARG A 94 8.86 4.36 3.89
N HIS A 95 8.59 3.48 4.88
CA HIS A 95 9.40 2.28 5.11
C HIS A 95 9.35 1.31 3.92
N LEU A 96 8.17 1.14 3.32
CA LEU A 96 8.00 0.27 2.16
C LEU A 96 8.75 0.79 0.93
N VAL A 97 8.66 2.09 0.66
CA VAL A 97 9.38 2.74 -0.45
C VAL A 97 10.88 2.68 -0.23
N GLU A 98 11.37 2.99 0.98
CA GLU A 98 12.78 2.90 1.33
C GLU A 98 13.32 1.47 1.16
N ALA A 99 12.58 0.46 1.65
CA ALA A 99 12.94 -0.94 1.47
C ALA A 99 13.03 -1.33 -0.02
N ALA A 100 12.10 -0.84 -0.84
CA ALA A 100 12.11 -1.03 -2.28
C ALA A 100 13.37 -0.41 -2.92
N GLN A 101 13.69 0.83 -2.57
CA GLN A 101 14.88 1.55 -3.08
C GLN A 101 16.19 0.85 -2.70
N ILE A 102 16.34 0.44 -1.43
CA ILE A 102 17.54 -0.27 -0.93
C ILE A 102 17.79 -1.55 -1.73
N HIS A 103 16.74 -2.25 -2.10
CA HIS A 103 16.85 -3.53 -2.83
C HIS A 103 16.67 -3.42 -4.35
N GLY A 104 16.70 -2.19 -4.90
CA GLY A 104 16.65 -1.95 -6.34
C GLY A 104 15.28 -2.26 -6.98
N VAL A 105 14.22 -2.33 -6.19
CA VAL A 105 12.85 -2.48 -6.70
C VAL A 105 12.38 -1.13 -7.24
N THR A 106 12.11 -1.07 -8.53
CA THR A 106 11.79 0.19 -9.23
C THR A 106 10.31 0.39 -9.49
N ARG A 107 9.48 -0.65 -9.31
CA ARG A 107 8.06 -0.62 -9.65
C ARG A 107 7.16 -0.77 -8.44
N MET A 108 6.24 0.19 -8.26
CA MET A 108 5.23 0.13 -7.20
C MET A 108 3.86 0.54 -7.73
N ILE A 109 2.83 -0.20 -7.33
CA ILE A 109 1.42 0.15 -7.54
C ILE A 109 0.82 0.42 -6.16
N ALA A 110 0.34 1.63 -5.92
CA ALA A 110 -0.18 2.03 -4.62
C ALA A 110 -1.65 2.41 -4.68
N GLN A 111 -2.39 1.99 -3.66
CA GLN A 111 -3.74 2.43 -3.41
C GLN A 111 -3.72 3.85 -2.83
N SER A 112 -4.47 4.75 -3.47
CA SER A 112 -4.90 6.04 -2.95
C SER A 112 -6.42 6.10 -2.97
N ILE A 113 -7.02 7.28 -2.76
CA ILE A 113 -8.47 7.47 -2.72
C ILE A 113 -8.89 8.74 -3.47
N ALA A 114 -9.95 8.65 -4.28
CA ALA A 114 -10.52 9.78 -5.00
C ALA A 114 -11.21 10.79 -4.07
N TRP A 115 -11.65 10.36 -2.89
CA TRP A 115 -12.22 11.24 -1.86
C TRP A 115 -11.26 12.36 -1.39
N ALA A 116 -9.97 12.25 -1.71
CA ALA A 116 -8.95 13.24 -1.38
C ALA A 116 -8.94 14.46 -2.33
N TYR A 117 -9.64 14.43 -3.44
CA TYR A 117 -9.75 15.59 -4.34
C TYR A 117 -10.42 16.79 -3.68
N GLU A 118 -10.08 17.98 -4.16
CA GLU A 118 -10.85 19.19 -3.84
C GLU A 118 -12.33 19.01 -4.20
N PRO A 119 -13.26 19.45 -3.32
CA PRO A 119 -14.69 19.43 -3.63
C PRO A 119 -15.02 20.27 -4.86
N GLY A 120 -15.92 19.79 -5.72
CA GLY A 120 -16.35 20.49 -6.93
C GLY A 120 -17.74 20.03 -7.38
N ASP A 121 -18.35 20.78 -8.29
CA ASP A 121 -19.70 20.52 -8.81
C ASP A 121 -19.73 19.47 -9.93
N HIS A 122 -18.57 19.00 -10.37
CA HIS A 122 -18.43 18.01 -11.43
C HIS A 122 -17.63 16.80 -10.93
N PRO A 123 -17.78 15.61 -11.56
CA PRO A 123 -16.93 14.45 -11.29
C PRO A 123 -15.45 14.82 -11.42
N ALA A 124 -14.65 14.47 -10.41
CA ALA A 124 -13.23 14.73 -10.42
C ALA A 124 -12.52 13.85 -11.43
N THR A 125 -11.60 14.44 -12.18
CA THR A 125 -10.59 13.74 -13.01
C THR A 125 -9.24 13.74 -12.30
N GLU A 126 -8.24 13.07 -12.86
CA GLU A 126 -6.88 13.01 -12.29
C GLU A 126 -6.19 14.39 -12.21
N ASP A 127 -6.65 15.37 -12.99
CA ASP A 127 -6.12 16.74 -12.99
C ASP A 127 -6.63 17.60 -11.82
N VAL A 128 -7.70 17.15 -11.13
CA VAL A 128 -8.21 17.86 -9.95
C VAL A 128 -7.20 17.71 -8.81
N PRO A 129 -6.77 18.83 -8.18
CA PRO A 129 -5.81 18.76 -7.10
C PRO A 129 -6.38 18.08 -5.85
N LEU A 130 -5.46 17.62 -4.98
CA LEU A 130 -5.86 17.16 -3.65
C LEU A 130 -6.22 18.34 -2.75
N ASP A 131 -7.20 18.15 -1.87
CA ASP A 131 -7.75 19.17 -0.97
C ASP A 131 -6.77 19.51 0.17
N VAL A 132 -5.68 20.20 -0.18
CA VAL A 132 -4.63 20.60 0.77
C VAL A 132 -5.12 21.57 1.84
N GLN A 133 -6.24 22.26 1.62
CA GLN A 133 -6.86 23.21 2.53
C GLN A 133 -8.01 22.59 3.35
N ALA A 134 -8.20 21.28 3.27
CA ALA A 134 -9.27 20.61 4.00
C ALA A 134 -9.26 20.97 5.50
N PRO A 135 -10.43 21.24 6.11
CA PRO A 135 -10.52 21.44 7.55
C PRO A 135 -10.37 20.11 8.32
N ALA A 136 -10.10 20.21 9.61
CA ALA A 136 -10.19 19.04 10.49
C ALA A 136 -11.66 18.53 10.56
N PRO A 137 -11.88 17.21 10.69
CA PRO A 137 -10.89 16.13 10.82
C PRO A 137 -10.36 15.61 9.46
N ARG A 138 -10.90 16.04 8.32
CA ARG A 138 -10.55 15.58 6.98
C ARG A 138 -9.06 15.80 6.66
N LYS A 139 -8.48 16.89 7.18
CA LYS A 139 -7.09 17.27 6.91
C LYS A 139 -6.08 16.16 7.18
N SER A 140 -6.18 15.47 8.31
CA SER A 140 -5.23 14.39 8.65
C SER A 140 -5.23 13.25 7.62
N THR A 141 -6.40 12.93 7.06
CA THR A 141 -6.52 11.94 5.99
C THR A 141 -5.87 12.46 4.70
N ILE A 142 -6.10 13.71 4.33
CA ILE A 142 -5.50 14.32 3.13
C ILE A 142 -3.98 14.38 3.26
N ASP A 143 -3.46 14.82 4.40
CA ASP A 143 -2.01 14.87 4.66
C ASP A 143 -1.39 13.46 4.56
N GLY A 144 -2.06 12.42 5.06
CA GLY A 144 -1.65 11.03 4.91
C GLY A 144 -1.60 10.57 3.45
N ILE A 145 -2.60 10.96 2.64
CA ILE A 145 -2.66 10.66 1.21
C ILE A 145 -1.54 11.37 0.45
N ILE A 146 -1.35 12.67 0.69
CA ILE A 146 -0.29 13.46 0.07
C ILE A 146 1.08 12.84 0.37
N SER A 147 1.32 12.47 1.63
CA SER A 147 2.57 11.83 2.04
C SER A 147 2.79 10.48 1.33
N LEU A 148 1.75 9.64 1.23
CA LEU A 148 1.79 8.38 0.51
C LEU A 148 2.14 8.59 -0.97
N GLU A 149 1.40 9.46 -1.67
CA GLU A 149 1.59 9.70 -3.10
C GLU A 149 2.98 10.28 -3.40
N HIS A 150 3.45 11.24 -2.59
CA HIS A 150 4.81 11.79 -2.70
C HIS A 150 5.89 10.73 -2.47
N ALA A 151 5.72 9.86 -1.47
CA ALA A 151 6.69 8.79 -1.21
C ALA A 151 6.76 7.80 -2.38
N VAL A 152 5.62 7.35 -2.87
CA VAL A 152 5.51 6.39 -3.99
C VAL A 152 6.08 7.00 -5.28
N ALA A 153 5.87 8.29 -5.52
CA ALA A 153 6.39 9.01 -6.69
C ALA A 153 7.93 9.10 -6.74
N GLN A 154 8.63 8.77 -5.64
CA GLN A 154 10.10 8.67 -5.65
C GLN A 154 10.62 7.44 -6.43
N LEU A 155 9.75 6.47 -6.71
CA LEU A 155 10.11 5.31 -7.52
C LEU A 155 9.90 5.61 -9.02
N PRO A 156 10.82 5.20 -9.91
CA PRO A 156 10.76 5.58 -11.32
C PRO A 156 9.55 5.02 -12.08
N ASN A 157 9.04 3.86 -11.67
CA ASN A 157 7.92 3.18 -12.32
C ASN A 157 6.76 3.02 -11.32
N HIS A 158 6.10 4.11 -10.97
CA HIS A 158 4.98 4.07 -10.04
C HIS A 158 3.63 4.24 -10.73
N VAL A 159 2.61 3.64 -10.10
CA VAL A 159 1.20 3.84 -10.45
C VAL A 159 0.43 4.11 -9.16
N ILE A 160 -0.31 5.20 -9.13
CA ILE A 160 -1.15 5.58 -7.99
C ILE A 160 -2.61 5.43 -8.41
N LEU A 161 -3.34 4.54 -7.74
CA LEU A 161 -4.75 4.25 -8.03
C LEU A 161 -5.62 4.95 -6.98
N ARG A 162 -6.24 6.05 -7.35
CA ARG A 162 -7.21 6.76 -6.51
C ARG A 162 -8.57 6.09 -6.63
N TYR A 163 -8.86 5.16 -5.72
CA TYR A 163 -10.14 4.44 -5.70
C TYR A 163 -11.29 5.36 -5.29
N GLY A 164 -12.41 5.26 -6.00
CA GLY A 164 -13.69 5.92 -5.73
C GLY A 164 -14.68 5.03 -5.00
#